data_f63848a1029886fc84dcb312091c3957
#
_entry.id   f63848a1029886fc84dcb312091c3957
#
_cell.length_a   1.000
_cell.length_b   1.000
_cell.length_c   1.000
_cell.angle_alpha   90.00
_cell.angle_beta   90.00
_cell.angle_gamma   90.00
#
_symmetry.space_group_name_H-M   'P 1'
#
loop_
_entity.id
_entity.type
_entity.pdbx_description
1 polymer ?
#
loop_
_entity_poly.entity_id
_entity_poly.type
_entity_poly.pdbx_seq_one_letter_code
_entity_poly.pdbx_strand_id
1 'polypeptide(L)'
;MENKSHALAAGTFVVLLLALVIALAVWLTRDTRDLQTYELSSPDAVTGLQPQASVRYKGVNIGKVTAISLDPQKIGNVLIEVAIDGQAPITESTFGTLGCQGVTGLAFVQLDDKGESTVMLPRGGTPPARIPMRPSLLTKLTDQGEDLLAKLVTGTERANTLLSDDNQK
;
A
#
# COMPACT_ATOMS: atom_id res chain seq x y z
N MET A 1 -60.25 26.72 7.34
CA MET A 1 -60.01 25.25 7.34
C MET A 1 -58.69 25.01 6.60
N GLU A 2 -57.61 24.89 7.32
CA GLU A 2 -56.31 24.62 6.74
C GLU A 2 -56.33 23.26 6.07
N ASN A 3 -55.86 23.24 4.87
CA ASN A 3 -55.96 22.12 3.96
C ASN A 3 -54.97 21.01 4.38
N LYS A 4 -55.36 20.15 5.34
CA LYS A 4 -54.56 19.03 5.87
C LYS A 4 -53.99 18.13 4.76
N SER A 5 -54.65 18.12 3.57
CA SER A 5 -54.18 17.41 2.41
C SER A 5 -52.86 17.94 1.83
N HIS A 6 -52.64 19.25 1.84
CA HIS A 6 -51.38 19.83 1.36
C HIS A 6 -50.22 19.56 2.33
N ALA A 7 -50.52 19.59 3.64
CA ALA A 7 -49.49 19.22 4.65
C ALA A 7 -49.12 17.74 4.56
N LEU A 8 -50.10 16.86 4.36
CA LEU A 8 -49.82 15.42 4.12
C LEU A 8 -49.04 15.20 2.84
N ALA A 9 -49.41 15.87 1.74
CA ALA A 9 -48.67 15.74 0.47
C ALA A 9 -47.21 16.23 0.61
N ALA A 10 -46.98 17.34 1.27
CA ALA A 10 -45.62 17.88 1.54
C ALA A 10 -44.82 16.93 2.43
N GLY A 11 -45.43 16.37 3.49
CA GLY A 11 -44.76 15.40 4.37
C GLY A 11 -44.38 14.11 3.65
N THR A 12 -45.31 13.57 2.84
CA THR A 12 -45.04 12.38 2.03
C THR A 12 -43.95 12.62 1.01
N PHE A 13 -43.94 13.78 0.36
CA PHE A 13 -42.88 14.14 -0.59
C PHE A 13 -41.49 14.19 0.08
N VAL A 14 -41.38 14.79 1.27
CA VAL A 14 -40.12 14.86 2.02
C VAL A 14 -39.64 13.44 2.41
N VAL A 15 -40.56 12.57 2.88
CA VAL A 15 -40.21 11.20 3.24
C VAL A 15 -39.73 10.40 2.01
N LEU A 16 -40.41 10.53 0.88
CA LEU A 16 -40.01 9.87 -0.37
C LEU A 16 -38.64 10.39 -0.87
N LEU A 17 -38.41 11.68 -0.79
CA LEU A 17 -37.13 12.29 -1.16
C LEU A 17 -36.01 11.78 -0.26
N LEU A 18 -36.22 11.71 1.05
CA LEU A 18 -35.26 11.18 2.00
C LEU A 18 -34.94 9.70 1.73
N ALA A 19 -35.99 8.90 1.48
CA ALA A 19 -35.82 7.48 1.12
C ALA A 19 -35.04 7.32 -0.19
N LEU A 20 -35.31 8.16 -1.18
CA LEU A 20 -34.57 8.17 -2.46
C LEU A 20 -33.10 8.50 -2.25
N VAL A 21 -32.79 9.53 -1.45
CA VAL A 21 -31.41 9.93 -1.14
C VAL A 21 -30.67 8.80 -0.43
N ILE A 22 -31.30 8.15 0.56
CA ILE A 22 -30.73 7.00 1.26
C ILE A 22 -30.50 5.83 0.29
N ALA A 23 -31.46 5.52 -0.56
CA ALA A 23 -31.34 4.45 -1.55
C ALA A 23 -30.17 4.72 -2.53
N LEU A 24 -30.05 5.95 -3.03
CA LEU A 24 -28.95 6.40 -3.88
C LEU A 24 -27.60 6.31 -3.15
N ALA A 25 -27.52 6.75 -1.91
CA ALA A 25 -26.30 6.66 -1.11
C ALA A 25 -25.86 5.21 -0.92
N VAL A 26 -26.79 4.32 -0.56
CA VAL A 26 -26.51 2.87 -0.41
C VAL A 26 -26.09 2.26 -1.75
N TRP A 27 -26.76 2.61 -2.84
CA TRP A 27 -26.43 2.10 -4.18
C TRP A 27 -25.04 2.56 -4.64
N LEU A 28 -24.69 3.82 -4.41
CA LEU A 28 -23.40 4.39 -4.79
C LEU A 28 -22.24 3.84 -3.94
N THR A 29 -22.52 3.45 -2.69
CA THR A 29 -21.50 2.91 -1.75
C THR A 29 -21.30 1.40 -1.92
N ARG A 30 -22.17 0.71 -2.66
CA ARG A 30 -22.01 -0.72 -2.94
C ARG A 30 -20.85 -0.94 -3.90
N ASP A 31 -19.69 -1.27 -3.34
CA ASP A 31 -18.55 -1.82 -4.11
C ASP A 31 -18.89 -3.30 -4.41
N THR A 32 -19.35 -3.55 -5.64
CA THR A 32 -19.77 -4.90 -6.11
C THR A 32 -18.60 -5.78 -6.55
N ARG A 33 -17.36 -5.33 -6.31
CA ARG A 33 -16.18 -6.12 -6.64
C ARG A 33 -15.99 -7.23 -5.61
N ASP A 34 -15.71 -8.42 -6.07
CA ASP A 34 -15.27 -9.52 -5.21
C ASP A 34 -13.83 -9.24 -4.74
N LEU A 35 -13.73 -8.48 -3.64
CA LEU A 35 -12.45 -8.07 -3.08
C LEU A 35 -11.92 -9.15 -2.13
N GLN A 36 -10.70 -9.57 -2.35
CA GLN A 36 -9.97 -10.51 -1.51
C GLN A 36 -8.97 -9.77 -0.63
N THR A 37 -8.93 -10.11 0.65
CA THR A 37 -8.01 -9.46 1.60
C THR A 37 -6.68 -10.20 1.63
N TYR A 38 -5.58 -9.45 1.58
CA TYR A 38 -4.22 -9.91 1.75
C TYR A 38 -3.47 -9.04 2.75
N GLU A 39 -2.42 -9.58 3.35
CA GLU A 39 -1.54 -8.87 4.27
C GLU A 39 -0.14 -8.69 3.64
N LEU A 40 0.46 -7.52 3.86
CA LEU A 40 1.86 -7.27 3.52
C LEU A 40 2.58 -6.82 4.80
N SER A 41 3.72 -7.43 5.11
CA SER A 41 4.55 -7.05 6.26
C SER A 41 5.82 -6.37 5.75
N SER A 42 5.98 -5.09 6.08
CA SER A 42 7.13 -4.27 5.67
C SER A 42 8.09 -4.06 6.84
N PRO A 43 9.39 -4.37 6.69
CA PRO A 43 10.40 -3.98 7.65
C PRO A 43 10.76 -2.49 7.55
N ASP A 44 10.49 -1.89 6.38
CA ASP A 44 10.81 -0.49 6.09
C ASP A 44 9.65 0.43 6.47
N ALA A 45 9.97 1.70 6.73
CA ALA A 45 8.97 2.73 6.97
C ALA A 45 8.04 2.89 5.76
N VAL A 46 6.74 2.97 6.00
CA VAL A 46 5.70 3.11 4.97
C VAL A 46 5.24 4.57 4.83
N THR A 47 6.19 5.49 4.86
CA THR A 47 5.92 6.94 4.82
C THR A 47 5.09 7.33 3.60
N GLY A 48 4.04 8.12 3.83
CA GLY A 48 3.14 8.59 2.77
C GLY A 48 2.05 7.59 2.37
N LEU A 49 2.09 6.34 2.86
CA LEU A 49 1.01 5.38 2.65
C LEU A 49 -0.16 5.69 3.59
N GLN A 50 -1.37 5.67 3.06
CA GLN A 50 -2.59 5.96 3.81
C GLN A 50 -3.66 4.90 3.51
N PRO A 51 -4.65 4.71 4.39
CA PRO A 51 -5.85 3.97 4.04
C PRO A 51 -6.48 4.54 2.76
N GLN A 52 -7.05 3.69 1.93
CA GLN A 52 -7.55 3.97 0.58
C GLN A 52 -6.46 4.25 -0.48
N ALA A 53 -5.16 4.20 -0.15
CA ALA A 53 -4.09 4.25 -1.15
C ALA A 53 -4.28 3.13 -2.19
N SER A 54 -3.93 3.41 -3.44
CA SER A 54 -4.10 2.43 -4.52
C SER A 54 -3.15 1.25 -4.38
N VAL A 55 -3.64 0.05 -4.72
CA VAL A 55 -2.84 -1.16 -4.91
C VAL A 55 -2.80 -1.44 -6.41
N ARG A 56 -1.60 -1.51 -6.97
CA ARG A 56 -1.38 -1.70 -8.41
C ARG A 56 -0.61 -2.98 -8.67
N TYR A 57 -1.02 -3.73 -9.67
CA TYR A 57 -0.29 -4.88 -10.18
C TYR A 57 0.30 -4.54 -11.54
N LYS A 58 1.64 -4.52 -11.65
CA LYS A 58 2.35 -4.09 -12.86
C LYS A 58 1.83 -2.77 -13.44
N GLY A 59 1.48 -1.81 -12.55
CA GLY A 59 0.97 -0.49 -12.93
C GLY A 59 -0.55 -0.38 -13.06
N VAL A 60 -1.28 -1.50 -13.16
CA VAL A 60 -2.75 -1.52 -13.24
C VAL A 60 -3.36 -1.47 -11.84
N ASN A 61 -4.33 -0.59 -11.60
CA ASN A 61 -5.02 -0.51 -10.31
C ASN A 61 -5.96 -1.71 -10.13
N ILE A 62 -5.68 -2.52 -9.11
CA ILE A 62 -6.41 -3.75 -8.79
C ILE A 62 -7.03 -3.75 -7.40
N GLY A 63 -6.83 -2.69 -6.61
CA GLY A 63 -7.33 -2.67 -5.24
C GLY A 63 -6.93 -1.44 -4.46
N LYS A 64 -7.10 -1.53 -3.15
CA LYS A 64 -6.83 -0.44 -2.20
C LYS A 64 -6.32 -0.97 -0.88
N VAL A 65 -5.56 -0.12 -0.16
CA VAL A 65 -5.16 -0.35 1.23
C VAL A 65 -6.39 -0.16 2.12
N THR A 66 -6.67 -1.12 2.99
CA THR A 66 -7.80 -1.06 3.93
C THR A 66 -7.37 -0.59 5.31
N ALA A 67 -6.24 -1.11 5.82
CA ALA A 67 -5.71 -0.74 7.12
C ALA A 67 -4.18 -0.75 7.12
N ILE A 68 -3.60 0.00 8.07
CA ILE A 68 -2.17 0.04 8.34
C ILE A 68 -2.00 -0.04 9.85
N SER A 69 -1.23 -1.01 10.33
CA SER A 69 -1.01 -1.28 11.75
C SER A 69 0.42 -1.80 11.99
N LEU A 70 0.79 -2.02 13.24
CA LEU A 70 2.04 -2.71 13.55
C LEU A 70 1.85 -4.22 13.45
N ASP A 71 2.83 -4.93 12.89
CA ASP A 71 2.74 -6.37 12.69
C ASP A 71 2.87 -7.13 14.04
N PRO A 72 1.82 -7.80 14.52
CA PRO A 72 1.88 -8.53 15.78
C PRO A 72 2.77 -9.78 15.72
N GLN A 73 3.07 -10.29 14.54
CA GLN A 73 3.91 -11.48 14.35
C GLN A 73 5.39 -11.15 14.17
N LYS A 74 5.70 -9.93 13.69
CA LYS A 74 7.06 -9.45 13.47
C LYS A 74 7.26 -8.09 14.10
N ILE A 75 7.84 -8.07 15.30
CA ILE A 75 8.15 -6.84 16.03
C ILE A 75 9.03 -5.93 15.17
N GLY A 76 8.64 -4.67 15.03
CA GLY A 76 9.35 -3.67 14.22
C GLY A 76 8.84 -3.55 12.79
N ASN A 77 7.97 -4.46 12.33
CA ASN A 77 7.36 -4.36 11.01
C ASN A 77 6.02 -3.62 11.06
N VAL A 78 5.67 -3.04 9.92
CA VAL A 78 4.34 -2.47 9.65
C VAL A 78 3.53 -3.48 8.85
N LEU A 79 2.32 -3.76 9.33
CA LEU A 79 1.34 -4.60 8.64
C LEU A 79 0.41 -3.72 7.80
N ILE A 80 0.31 -4.03 6.53
CA ILE A 80 -0.54 -3.36 5.56
C ILE A 80 -1.60 -4.36 5.11
N GLU A 81 -2.86 -4.07 5.37
CA GLU A 81 -3.98 -4.84 4.86
C GLU A 81 -4.46 -4.23 3.55
N VAL A 82 -4.68 -5.07 2.55
CA VAL A 82 -5.11 -4.64 1.22
C VAL A 82 -6.31 -5.46 0.75
N ALA A 83 -7.25 -4.80 0.12
CA ALA A 83 -8.37 -5.41 -0.58
C ALA A 83 -8.09 -5.37 -2.09
N ILE A 84 -7.98 -6.53 -2.70
CA ILE A 84 -7.57 -6.73 -4.09
C ILE A 84 -8.69 -7.42 -4.86
N ASP A 85 -8.90 -7.03 -6.10
CA ASP A 85 -9.87 -7.67 -7.01
C ASP A 85 -9.58 -9.17 -7.11
N GLY A 86 -10.61 -10.00 -6.88
CA GLY A 86 -10.50 -11.46 -6.92
C GLY A 86 -10.08 -12.02 -8.29
N GLN A 87 -10.15 -11.23 -9.36
CA GLN A 87 -9.66 -11.62 -10.68
C GLN A 87 -8.15 -11.37 -10.85
N ALA A 88 -7.51 -10.63 -9.93
CA ALA A 88 -6.08 -10.36 -10.01
C ALA A 88 -5.25 -11.66 -9.84
N PRO A 89 -4.23 -11.86 -10.69
CA PRO A 89 -3.42 -13.08 -10.65
C PRO A 89 -2.33 -12.98 -9.56
N ILE A 90 -2.73 -13.09 -8.29
CA ILE A 90 -1.80 -13.06 -7.17
C ILE A 90 -1.28 -14.46 -6.92
N THR A 91 0.03 -14.66 -7.14
CA THR A 91 0.71 -15.95 -7.01
C THR A 91 1.65 -15.95 -5.80
N GLU A 92 2.23 -17.11 -5.49
CA GLU A 92 3.27 -17.23 -4.46
C GLU A 92 4.56 -16.46 -4.79
N SER A 93 4.81 -16.16 -6.08
CA SER A 93 5.96 -15.35 -6.52
C SER A 93 5.67 -13.85 -6.53
N THR A 94 4.43 -13.43 -6.24
CA THR A 94 4.05 -12.02 -6.15
C THR A 94 4.71 -11.37 -4.94
N PHE A 95 5.24 -10.18 -5.11
CA PHE A 95 5.84 -9.38 -4.05
C PHE A 95 5.35 -7.94 -4.13
N GLY A 96 5.32 -7.27 -2.97
CA GLY A 96 4.98 -5.86 -2.86
C GLY A 96 6.21 -4.96 -2.76
N THR A 97 6.11 -3.76 -3.30
CA THR A 97 7.04 -2.65 -3.09
C THR A 97 6.25 -1.38 -2.83
N LEU A 98 6.85 -0.40 -2.15
CA LEU A 98 6.26 0.93 -2.02
C LEU A 98 6.67 1.79 -3.21
N GLY A 99 5.70 2.39 -3.88
CA GLY A 99 5.89 3.41 -4.89
C GLY A 99 5.45 4.77 -4.38
N CYS A 100 6.10 5.85 -4.85
CA CYS A 100 5.70 7.22 -4.56
C CYS A 100 5.04 7.85 -5.79
N GLN A 101 3.95 8.57 -5.59
CA GLN A 101 3.24 9.25 -6.66
C GLN A 101 3.61 10.73 -6.70
N GLY A 102 4.48 11.09 -7.65
CA GLY A 102 4.93 12.46 -7.86
C GLY A 102 5.72 13.03 -6.68
N VAL A 103 5.77 14.37 -6.61
CA VAL A 103 6.48 15.13 -5.57
C VAL A 103 5.64 15.34 -4.29
N THR A 104 4.40 14.89 -4.28
CA THR A 104 3.48 15.09 -3.14
C THR A 104 3.76 14.16 -1.97
N GLY A 105 4.62 13.16 -2.14
CA GLY A 105 4.96 12.18 -1.10
C GLY A 105 3.87 11.14 -0.82
N LEU A 106 2.79 11.11 -1.61
CA LEU A 106 1.78 10.07 -1.48
C LEU A 106 2.34 8.74 -1.97
N ALA A 107 2.25 7.72 -1.12
CA ALA A 107 2.69 6.38 -1.46
C ALA A 107 1.52 5.48 -1.90
N PHE A 108 1.84 4.48 -2.68
CA PHE A 108 0.93 3.41 -3.09
C PHE A 108 1.65 2.05 -3.02
N VAL A 109 0.88 0.97 -2.97
CA VAL A 109 1.43 -0.39 -3.00
C VAL A 109 1.54 -0.84 -4.46
N GLN A 110 2.74 -1.18 -4.88
CA GLN A 110 3.01 -1.80 -6.17
C GLN A 110 3.23 -3.29 -5.96
N LEU A 111 2.40 -4.11 -6.59
CA LEU A 111 2.60 -5.56 -6.68
C LEU A 111 3.26 -5.90 -8.00
N ASP A 112 4.23 -6.77 -7.93
CA ASP A 112 4.96 -7.28 -9.09
C ASP A 112 5.15 -8.79 -8.99
N ASP A 113 5.33 -9.44 -10.12
CA ASP A 113 5.53 -10.88 -10.21
C ASP A 113 6.57 -11.19 -11.27
N LYS A 114 7.54 -12.03 -10.93
CA LYS A 114 8.58 -12.48 -11.86
C LYS A 114 8.13 -13.67 -12.71
N GLY A 115 6.96 -14.24 -12.43
CA GLY A 115 6.45 -15.44 -13.13
C GLY A 115 7.17 -16.72 -12.74
N GLU A 116 7.78 -16.75 -11.54
CA GLU A 116 8.51 -17.93 -11.04
C GLU A 116 7.56 -19.03 -10.55
N SER A 117 6.32 -18.68 -10.19
CA SER A 117 5.27 -19.62 -9.76
C SER A 117 3.94 -19.31 -10.46
N THR A 118 3.22 -20.34 -10.85
CA THR A 118 1.84 -20.25 -11.33
C THR A 118 0.81 -20.59 -10.24
N VAL A 119 1.29 -20.95 -9.04
CA VAL A 119 0.42 -21.29 -7.91
C VAL A 119 -0.17 -20.02 -7.34
N MET A 120 -1.49 -19.93 -7.34
CA MET A 120 -2.22 -18.79 -6.77
C MET A 120 -2.15 -18.80 -5.26
N LEU A 121 -1.97 -17.63 -4.66
CA LEU A 121 -2.10 -17.45 -3.22
C LEU A 121 -3.53 -17.77 -2.75
N PRO A 122 -3.69 -18.43 -1.58
CA PRO A 122 -5.01 -18.73 -1.03
C PRO A 122 -5.85 -17.46 -0.89
N ARG A 123 -7.11 -17.56 -1.31
CA ARG A 123 -8.08 -16.46 -1.24
C ARG A 123 -8.97 -16.61 -0.01
N GLY A 124 -9.27 -15.51 0.67
CA GLY A 124 -10.27 -15.49 1.74
C GLY A 124 -9.93 -16.32 2.99
N GLY A 125 -8.65 -16.61 3.24
CA GLY A 125 -8.21 -17.29 4.45
C GLY A 125 -8.32 -16.43 5.71
N THR A 126 -8.44 -17.08 6.87
CA THR A 126 -8.30 -16.44 8.20
C THR A 126 -7.19 -17.16 8.98
N PRO A 127 -6.02 -16.54 9.16
CA PRO A 127 -5.61 -15.20 8.74
C PRO A 127 -5.45 -15.06 7.21
N PRO A 128 -5.50 -13.82 6.66
CA PRO A 128 -5.28 -13.57 5.24
C PRO A 128 -3.90 -14.02 4.77
N ALA A 129 -3.78 -14.39 3.50
CA ALA A 129 -2.50 -14.78 2.94
C ALA A 129 -1.55 -13.58 2.89
N ARG A 130 -0.26 -13.83 3.17
CA ARG A 130 0.78 -12.79 3.25
C ARG A 130 1.57 -12.72 1.95
N ILE A 131 1.67 -11.51 1.42
CA ILE A 131 2.52 -11.16 0.27
C ILE A 131 3.82 -10.57 0.82
N PRO A 132 5.01 -11.08 0.44
CA PRO A 132 6.28 -10.54 0.90
C PRO A 132 6.51 -9.14 0.36
N MET A 133 7.01 -8.22 1.21
CA MET A 133 7.47 -6.90 0.81
C MET A 133 8.96 -6.93 0.47
N ARG A 134 9.34 -6.16 -0.56
CA ARG A 134 10.73 -5.91 -0.96
C ARG A 134 11.03 -4.43 -0.87
N PRO A 135 12.28 -4.05 -0.51
CA PRO A 135 12.69 -2.64 -0.53
C PRO A 135 12.50 -2.02 -1.90
N SER A 136 12.09 -0.75 -1.93
CA SER A 136 11.96 -0.01 -3.18
C SER A 136 13.34 0.23 -3.82
N LEU A 137 13.37 0.54 -5.12
CA LEU A 137 14.62 0.89 -5.80
C LEU A 137 15.26 2.15 -5.17
N LEU A 138 14.44 3.09 -4.72
CA LEU A 138 14.92 4.30 -4.07
C LEU A 138 15.60 4.00 -2.74
N THR A 139 15.01 3.15 -1.91
CA THR A 139 15.61 2.69 -0.64
C THR A 139 16.96 2.03 -0.92
N LYS A 140 17.02 1.11 -1.89
CA LYS A 140 18.28 0.46 -2.27
C LYS A 140 19.36 1.43 -2.75
N LEU A 141 18.99 2.46 -3.52
CA LEU A 141 19.95 3.47 -3.98
C LEU A 141 20.46 4.33 -2.83
N THR A 142 19.60 4.65 -1.86
CA THR A 142 20.01 5.39 -0.65
C THR A 142 21.00 4.57 0.19
N ASP A 143 20.68 3.31 0.46
CA ASP A 143 21.53 2.40 1.24
C ASP A 143 22.88 2.17 0.54
N GLN A 144 22.88 1.96 -0.77
CA GLN A 144 24.11 1.83 -1.56
C GLN A 144 24.90 3.12 -1.63
N GLY A 145 24.23 4.28 -1.66
CA GLY A 145 24.89 5.59 -1.61
C GLY A 145 25.65 5.80 -0.29
N GLU A 146 25.02 5.47 0.84
CA GLU A 146 25.68 5.54 2.15
C GLU A 146 26.89 4.60 2.25
N ASP A 147 26.76 3.36 1.74
CA ASP A 147 27.86 2.40 1.73
C ASP A 147 29.03 2.85 0.84
N LEU A 148 28.74 3.47 -0.31
CA LEU A 148 29.77 4.06 -1.17
C LEU A 148 30.48 5.25 -0.50
N LEU A 149 29.73 6.13 0.15
CA LEU A 149 30.32 7.26 0.88
C LEU A 149 31.20 6.76 2.03
N ALA A 150 30.77 5.77 2.80
CA ALA A 150 31.57 5.16 3.86
C ALA A 150 32.88 4.55 3.33
N LYS A 151 32.82 3.86 2.18
CA LYS A 151 34.01 3.28 1.51
C LYS A 151 34.96 4.36 0.98
N LEU A 152 34.43 5.47 0.45
CA LEU A 152 35.26 6.60 0.01
C LEU A 152 35.98 7.27 1.19
N VAL A 153 35.27 7.51 2.31
CA VAL A 153 35.88 8.08 3.51
C VAL A 153 37.01 7.17 4.03
N THR A 154 36.73 5.87 4.15
CA THR A 154 37.77 4.91 4.60
C THR A 154 38.94 4.81 3.62
N GLY A 155 38.66 4.93 2.31
CA GLY A 155 39.68 4.96 1.27
C GLY A 155 40.59 6.19 1.37
N THR A 156 40.01 7.37 1.59
CA THR A 156 40.80 8.61 1.80
C THR A 156 41.59 8.61 3.09
N GLU A 157 41.07 8.07 4.17
CA GLU A 157 41.82 7.91 5.43
C GLU A 157 43.05 6.99 5.25
N ARG A 158 42.86 5.84 4.56
CA ARG A 158 44.00 4.94 4.26
C ARG A 158 45.01 5.57 3.35
N ALA A 159 44.59 6.31 2.31
CA ALA A 159 45.48 7.04 1.44
C ALA A 159 46.26 8.12 2.22
N ASN A 160 45.60 8.83 3.10
CA ASN A 160 46.22 9.85 3.94
C ASN A 160 47.22 9.24 4.94
N THR A 161 46.93 8.07 5.50
CA THR A 161 47.82 7.30 6.37
C THR A 161 49.07 6.80 5.61
N LEU A 162 48.89 6.39 4.36
CA LEU A 162 50.01 5.95 3.51
C LEU A 162 50.88 7.11 3.03
N LEU A 163 50.33 8.31 2.91
CA LEU A 163 51.01 9.53 2.50
C LEU A 163 51.55 10.35 3.68
N SER A 164 51.24 9.94 4.91
CA SER A 164 51.76 10.61 6.09
C SER A 164 53.27 10.40 6.22
N ASP A 165 53.97 11.43 6.68
CA ASP A 165 55.46 11.54 6.73
C ASP A 165 56.16 10.39 7.48
N ASP A 166 55.43 9.55 8.23
CA ASP A 166 55.99 8.39 8.93
C ASP A 166 56.44 7.24 8.03
N ASN A 167 55.98 7.19 6.78
CA ASN A 167 56.35 6.15 5.78
C ASN A 167 57.43 6.62 4.77
N GLN A 168 58.00 7.84 4.95
CA GLN A 168 59.04 8.39 4.05
C GLN A 168 60.45 8.33 4.65
N LYS A 169 60.67 7.49 5.68
CA LYS A 169 62.03 7.25 6.23
C LYS A 169 62.56 5.88 5.88
#